data_5568cb18329879dc71aa913d4cbe5edf
#
_entry.id   5568cb18329879dc71aa913d4cbe5edf
#
_cell.length_a   1.000
_cell.length_b   1.000
_cell.length_c   1.000
_cell.angle_alpha   90.00
_cell.angle_beta   90.00
_cell.angle_gamma   90.00
#
_symmetry.space_group_name_H-M   'P 1'
#
loop_
_entity.id
_entity.type
_entity.pdbx_description
1 polymer ?
#
loop_
_entity_poly.entity_id
_entity_poly.type
_entity_poly.pdbx_seq_one_letter_code
_entity_poly.pdbx_strand_id
1 'polypeptide(L)'
;MTVEILIIVFLSASLHPFRDLLLKGLHSPDICYFSISLMWVIFAIQHALVVGAPLMISLDDLPFIFGSAIGLFIYYYGTLLALKKGDLSVCYPIIRSSPVFIVFVGWAVLDHSYSLVLLLGIAVVLTGVFLIQRGSAAQVKLITQPVVLALALAAMAGAGIHSLVDSIAMQKTASLSTQPLHASTFLIWVYVALSVFFWLTLLMTNRSFFPLGKQFGGLWKRHPWRLLGASAMSYASYVLILTAYEKGGNVAAVTSLRLWSIPLTIIMSSLLLKEDGFGRRLAASGVIVAGIIVIVWGG
;
A
#
# COMPACT_ATOMS: atom_id res chain seq x y z
N MET A 1 -19.60 4.51 8.02
CA MET A 1 -19.16 3.41 7.10
C MET A 1 -20.05 2.18 7.29
N THR A 2 -20.42 1.47 6.21
CA THR A 2 -21.21 0.24 6.32
C THR A 2 -20.39 -0.92 6.90
N VAL A 3 -21.05 -1.89 7.54
CA VAL A 3 -20.41 -3.11 8.08
C VAL A 3 -19.70 -3.89 6.98
N GLU A 4 -20.27 -3.91 5.77
CA GLU A 4 -19.68 -4.57 4.61
C GLU A 4 -18.31 -3.97 4.24
N ILE A 5 -18.19 -2.64 4.16
CA ILE A 5 -16.91 -1.95 3.89
C ILE A 5 -15.89 -2.27 4.98
N LEU A 6 -16.30 -2.30 6.24
CA LEU A 6 -15.42 -2.66 7.36
C LEU A 6 -14.85 -4.06 7.20
N ILE A 7 -15.70 -5.06 6.92
CA ILE A 7 -15.28 -6.45 6.71
C ILE A 7 -14.28 -6.52 5.54
N ILE A 8 -14.58 -5.89 4.41
CA ILE A 8 -13.71 -5.88 3.23
C ILE A 8 -12.34 -5.29 3.56
N VAL A 9 -12.30 -4.15 4.26
CA VAL A 9 -11.03 -3.49 4.62
C VAL A 9 -10.22 -4.31 5.61
N PHE A 10 -10.87 -4.92 6.62
CA PHE A 10 -10.17 -5.80 7.57
C PHE A 10 -9.62 -7.06 6.90
N LEU A 11 -10.38 -7.68 6.01
CA LEU A 11 -9.89 -8.81 5.21
C LEU A 11 -8.68 -8.41 4.36
N SER A 12 -8.78 -7.28 3.65
CA SER A 12 -7.66 -6.73 2.88
C SER A 12 -6.41 -6.52 3.75
N ALA A 13 -6.58 -5.83 4.89
CA ALA A 13 -5.47 -5.53 5.79
C ALA A 13 -4.83 -6.80 6.36
N SER A 14 -5.62 -7.85 6.59
CA SER A 14 -5.15 -9.13 7.12
C SER A 14 -4.27 -9.93 6.15
N LEU A 15 -4.31 -9.64 4.85
CA LEU A 15 -3.45 -10.29 3.85
C LEU A 15 -2.01 -9.74 3.84
N HIS A 16 -1.81 -8.50 4.31
CA HIS A 16 -0.49 -7.86 4.29
C HIS A 16 0.58 -8.57 5.13
N PRO A 17 0.33 -9.02 6.38
CA PRO A 17 1.33 -9.73 7.17
C PRO A 17 1.83 -11.00 6.51
N PHE A 18 0.95 -11.75 5.85
CA PHE A 18 1.32 -12.98 5.15
C PHE A 18 2.19 -12.67 3.92
N ARG A 19 1.83 -11.64 3.14
CA ARG A 19 2.68 -11.16 2.04
C ARG A 19 4.08 -10.79 2.54
N ASP A 20 4.16 -10.01 3.61
CA ASP A 20 5.43 -9.52 4.15
C ASP A 20 6.28 -10.67 4.68
N LEU A 21 5.66 -11.69 5.29
CA LEU A 21 6.34 -12.91 5.70
C LEU A 21 6.92 -13.68 4.50
N LEU A 22 6.15 -13.81 3.42
CA LEU A 22 6.61 -14.48 2.20
C LEU A 22 7.79 -13.75 1.53
N LEU A 23 7.85 -12.43 1.63
CA LEU A 23 8.92 -11.61 1.05
C LEU A 23 10.13 -11.45 1.98
N LYS A 24 10.00 -11.78 3.27
CA LYS A 24 11.06 -11.60 4.27
C LYS A 24 12.31 -12.38 3.87
N GLY A 25 13.46 -11.68 3.80
CA GLY A 25 14.76 -12.27 3.49
C GLY A 25 15.03 -12.60 2.02
N LEU A 26 14.15 -12.19 1.10
CA LEU A 26 14.48 -12.25 -0.32
C LEU A 26 15.49 -11.16 -0.67
N HIS A 27 16.49 -11.56 -1.46
CA HIS A 27 17.52 -10.64 -1.98
C HIS A 27 16.97 -9.85 -3.17
N SER A 28 17.57 -8.68 -3.46
CA SER A 28 17.21 -7.81 -4.58
C SER A 28 15.73 -7.37 -4.57
N PRO A 29 15.33 -6.55 -3.60
CA PRO A 29 13.92 -6.15 -3.44
C PRO A 29 13.35 -5.40 -4.65
N ASP A 30 14.17 -4.71 -5.42
CA ASP A 30 13.82 -4.06 -6.69
C ASP A 30 13.36 -5.09 -7.75
N ILE A 31 14.08 -6.20 -7.91
CA ILE A 31 13.70 -7.30 -8.80
C ILE A 31 12.46 -8.03 -8.25
N CYS A 32 12.34 -8.14 -6.92
CA CYS A 32 11.14 -8.70 -6.31
C CYS A 32 9.90 -7.86 -6.64
N TYR A 33 9.96 -6.52 -6.49
CA TYR A 33 8.83 -5.64 -6.83
C TYR A 33 8.47 -5.69 -8.31
N PHE A 34 9.47 -5.73 -9.19
CA PHE A 34 9.23 -5.91 -10.63
C PHE A 34 8.56 -7.27 -10.92
N SER A 35 9.06 -8.35 -10.32
CA SER A 35 8.48 -9.70 -10.47
C SER A 35 7.02 -9.75 -10.01
N ILE A 36 6.74 -9.16 -8.85
CA ILE A 36 5.40 -9.11 -8.27
C ILE A 36 4.46 -8.27 -9.14
N SER A 37 4.93 -7.14 -9.67
CA SER A 37 4.08 -6.28 -10.53
C SER A 37 3.67 -6.99 -11.83
N LEU A 38 4.55 -7.79 -12.43
CA LEU A 38 4.21 -8.63 -13.58
C LEU A 38 3.14 -9.70 -13.23
N MET A 39 3.27 -10.32 -12.06
CA MET A 39 2.25 -11.28 -11.61
C MET A 39 0.90 -10.61 -11.34
N TRP A 40 0.89 -9.38 -10.83
CA TRP A 40 -0.34 -8.62 -10.66
C TRP A 40 -1.05 -8.36 -11.98
N VAL A 41 -0.32 -8.08 -13.07
CA VAL A 41 -0.91 -7.96 -14.41
C VAL A 41 -1.61 -9.27 -14.80
N ILE A 42 -0.94 -10.43 -14.61
CA ILE A 42 -1.49 -11.73 -14.94
C ILE A 42 -2.77 -12.01 -14.12
N PHE A 43 -2.74 -11.77 -12.80
CA PHE A 43 -3.91 -11.97 -11.95
C PHE A 43 -5.05 -11.01 -12.30
N ALA A 44 -4.75 -9.76 -12.68
CA ALA A 44 -5.76 -8.80 -13.09
C ALA A 44 -6.44 -9.21 -14.40
N ILE A 45 -5.67 -9.71 -15.37
CA ILE A 45 -6.22 -10.25 -16.63
C ILE A 45 -7.10 -11.48 -16.35
N GLN A 46 -6.61 -12.43 -15.55
CA GLN A 46 -7.39 -13.62 -15.18
C GLN A 46 -8.70 -13.23 -14.48
N HIS A 47 -8.63 -12.30 -13.52
CA HIS A 47 -9.81 -11.81 -12.82
C HIS A 47 -10.79 -11.13 -13.79
N ALA A 48 -10.32 -10.26 -14.67
CA ALA A 48 -11.17 -9.62 -15.67
C ALA A 48 -11.89 -10.63 -16.57
N LEU A 49 -11.17 -11.67 -17.04
CA LEU A 49 -11.75 -12.74 -17.85
C LEU A 49 -12.80 -13.56 -17.10
N VAL A 50 -12.55 -13.86 -15.81
CA VAL A 50 -13.50 -14.64 -14.98
C VAL A 50 -14.79 -13.88 -14.72
N VAL A 51 -14.70 -12.56 -14.47
CA VAL A 51 -15.89 -11.74 -14.20
C VAL A 51 -16.53 -11.14 -15.45
N GLY A 52 -15.96 -11.40 -16.64
CA GLY A 52 -16.46 -10.86 -17.90
C GLY A 52 -16.24 -9.36 -18.08
N ALA A 53 -15.25 -8.78 -17.35
CA ALA A 53 -14.95 -7.37 -17.48
C ALA A 53 -14.18 -7.06 -18.78
N PRO A 54 -14.38 -5.86 -19.38
CA PRO A 54 -13.66 -5.45 -20.58
C PRO A 54 -12.16 -5.35 -20.29
N LEU A 55 -11.31 -5.77 -21.23
CA LEU A 55 -9.86 -5.61 -21.11
C LEU A 55 -9.38 -4.23 -21.55
N MET A 56 -10.16 -3.54 -22.37
CA MET A 56 -9.85 -2.21 -22.88
C MET A 56 -10.44 -1.12 -21.98
N ILE A 57 -9.79 0.02 -21.98
CA ILE A 57 -10.16 1.22 -21.20
C ILE A 57 -10.57 2.35 -22.13
N SER A 58 -11.32 3.32 -21.60
CA SER A 58 -11.53 4.60 -22.26
C SER A 58 -10.30 5.51 -22.14
N LEU A 59 -10.12 6.41 -23.09
CA LEU A 59 -9.09 7.45 -23.00
C LEU A 59 -9.30 8.37 -21.78
N ASP A 60 -10.56 8.54 -21.34
CA ASP A 60 -10.91 9.32 -20.15
C ASP A 60 -10.43 8.69 -18.84
N ASP A 61 -10.09 7.40 -18.85
CA ASP A 61 -9.57 6.68 -17.67
C ASP A 61 -8.06 6.81 -17.53
N LEU A 62 -7.34 7.21 -18.57
CA LEU A 62 -5.88 7.31 -18.59
C LEU A 62 -5.31 8.19 -17.45
N PRO A 63 -5.86 9.36 -17.12
CA PRO A 63 -5.36 10.17 -16.02
C PRO A 63 -5.39 9.43 -14.67
N PHE A 64 -6.43 8.65 -14.41
CA PHE A 64 -6.55 7.85 -13.19
C PHE A 64 -5.55 6.69 -13.17
N ILE A 65 -5.36 6.02 -14.29
CA ILE A 65 -4.40 4.92 -14.42
C ILE A 65 -2.97 5.41 -14.19
N PHE A 66 -2.56 6.47 -14.89
CA PHE A 66 -1.22 7.02 -14.71
C PHE A 66 -1.04 7.66 -13.34
N GLY A 67 -2.04 8.36 -12.81
CA GLY A 67 -2.01 8.93 -11.47
C GLY A 67 -1.81 7.86 -10.38
N SER A 68 -2.57 6.76 -10.46
CA SER A 68 -2.42 5.63 -9.56
C SER A 68 -1.06 4.94 -9.73
N ALA A 69 -0.65 4.65 -10.96
CA ALA A 69 0.62 3.98 -11.23
C ALA A 69 1.84 4.80 -10.77
N ILE A 70 1.83 6.12 -11.00
CA ILE A 70 2.86 7.05 -10.52
C ILE A 70 2.87 7.09 -9.00
N GLY A 71 1.71 7.23 -8.36
CA GLY A 71 1.59 7.20 -6.91
C GLY A 71 2.13 5.91 -6.30
N LEU A 72 1.75 4.75 -6.85
CA LEU A 72 2.27 3.44 -6.44
C LEU A 72 3.78 3.32 -6.66
N PHE A 73 4.29 3.79 -7.79
CA PHE A 73 5.72 3.75 -8.06
C PHE A 73 6.49 4.60 -7.05
N ILE A 74 6.06 5.83 -6.80
CA ILE A 74 6.67 6.72 -5.79
C ILE A 74 6.62 6.06 -4.41
N TYR A 75 5.49 5.45 -4.04
CA TYR A 75 5.34 4.73 -2.77
C TYR A 75 6.32 3.57 -2.64
N TYR A 76 6.35 2.63 -3.59
CA TYR A 76 7.20 1.45 -3.51
C TYR A 76 8.67 1.79 -3.66
N TYR A 77 9.03 2.59 -4.66
CA TYR A 77 10.42 2.94 -4.92
C TYR A 77 10.98 3.90 -3.88
N GLY A 78 10.19 4.88 -3.44
CA GLY A 78 10.53 5.78 -2.33
C GLY A 78 10.74 5.01 -1.02
N THR A 79 9.85 4.05 -0.71
CA THR A 79 10.01 3.14 0.44
C THR A 79 11.32 2.35 0.34
N LEU A 80 11.59 1.75 -0.82
CA LEU A 80 12.81 0.99 -1.07
C LEU A 80 14.07 1.84 -0.83
N LEU A 81 14.11 3.05 -1.38
CA LEU A 81 15.25 3.96 -1.24
C LEU A 81 15.39 4.50 0.20
N ALA A 82 14.28 4.83 0.85
CA ALA A 82 14.28 5.28 2.24
C ALA A 82 14.86 4.18 3.16
N LEU A 83 14.46 2.92 2.97
CA LEU A 83 14.92 1.78 3.76
C LEU A 83 16.34 1.32 3.42
N LYS A 84 16.82 1.59 2.21
CA LYS A 84 18.24 1.35 1.85
C LYS A 84 19.19 2.35 2.53
N LYS A 85 18.72 3.56 2.86
CA LYS A 85 19.55 4.65 3.39
C LYS A 85 19.28 4.97 4.85
N GLY A 86 18.12 4.61 5.37
CA GLY A 86 17.67 4.94 6.73
C GLY A 86 17.17 3.73 7.49
N ASP A 87 16.96 3.94 8.79
CA ASP A 87 16.45 2.90 9.68
C ASP A 87 14.94 2.69 9.51
N LEU A 88 14.51 1.43 9.46
CA LEU A 88 13.09 1.05 9.36
C LEU A 88 12.24 1.71 10.45
N SER A 89 12.75 1.76 11.68
CA SER A 89 12.06 2.32 12.85
C SER A 89 11.72 3.81 12.70
N VAL A 90 12.41 4.51 11.82
CA VAL A 90 12.22 5.94 11.57
C VAL A 90 11.39 6.18 10.31
N CYS A 91 11.72 5.48 9.22
CA CYS A 91 11.04 5.66 7.94
C CYS A 91 9.60 5.13 7.97
N TYR A 92 9.37 4.01 8.64
CA TYR A 92 8.09 3.31 8.61
C TYR A 92 6.91 4.12 9.16
N PRO A 93 6.99 4.80 10.33
CA PRO A 93 5.91 5.65 10.81
C PRO A 93 5.55 6.77 9.84
N ILE A 94 6.55 7.39 9.20
CA ILE A 94 6.33 8.47 8.24
C ILE A 94 5.60 7.92 7.01
N ILE A 95 6.09 6.84 6.42
CA ILE A 95 5.49 6.22 5.23
C ILE A 95 4.05 5.79 5.53
N ARG A 96 3.78 5.27 6.73
CA ARG A 96 2.44 4.84 7.17
C ARG A 96 1.51 5.99 7.54
N SER A 97 2.01 7.22 7.62
CA SER A 97 1.19 8.42 7.87
C SER A 97 0.47 8.96 6.62
N SER A 98 0.36 8.17 5.55
CA SER A 98 -0.40 8.54 4.35
C SER A 98 -1.84 9.01 4.61
N PRO A 99 -2.58 8.59 5.66
CA PRO A 99 -3.88 9.18 5.97
C PRO A 99 -3.82 10.70 6.26
N VAL A 100 -2.71 11.21 6.82
CA VAL A 100 -2.52 12.67 7.02
C VAL A 100 -2.44 13.38 5.67
N PHE A 101 -1.67 12.83 4.73
CA PHE A 101 -1.56 13.38 3.38
C PHE A 101 -2.92 13.36 2.67
N ILE A 102 -3.66 12.26 2.79
CA ILE A 102 -5.01 12.12 2.20
C ILE A 102 -5.98 13.15 2.76
N VAL A 103 -6.00 13.34 4.09
CA VAL A 103 -6.85 14.36 4.74
C VAL A 103 -6.46 15.75 4.29
N PHE A 104 -5.16 16.06 4.25
CA PHE A 104 -4.67 17.36 3.82
C PHE A 104 -5.04 17.66 2.36
N VAL A 105 -4.77 16.75 1.43
CA VAL A 105 -5.10 16.94 0.01
C VAL A 105 -6.61 16.93 -0.21
N GLY A 106 -7.34 16.04 0.45
CA GLY A 106 -8.79 15.95 0.37
C GLY A 106 -9.46 17.27 0.81
N TRP A 107 -8.96 17.87 1.90
CA TRP A 107 -9.45 19.16 2.38
C TRP A 107 -9.00 20.33 1.49
N ALA A 108 -7.71 20.41 1.15
CA ALA A 108 -7.14 21.59 0.50
C ALA A 108 -7.39 21.66 -1.02
N VAL A 109 -7.64 20.50 -1.69
CA VAL A 109 -7.72 20.40 -3.15
C VAL A 109 -9.07 19.85 -3.63
N LEU A 110 -9.69 18.96 -2.84
CA LEU A 110 -10.90 18.24 -3.24
C LEU A 110 -12.16 18.71 -2.49
N ASP A 111 -12.05 19.76 -1.66
CA ASP A 111 -13.13 20.33 -0.83
C ASP A 111 -13.84 19.28 0.05
N HIS A 112 -13.12 18.22 0.44
CA HIS A 112 -13.66 17.21 1.34
C HIS A 112 -13.73 17.74 2.77
N SER A 113 -14.87 17.53 3.42
CA SER A 113 -15.03 17.75 4.86
C SER A 113 -14.83 16.46 5.63
N TYR A 114 -14.15 16.54 6.76
CA TYR A 114 -13.89 15.40 7.64
C TYR A 114 -14.48 15.66 9.02
N SER A 115 -15.16 14.67 9.59
CA SER A 115 -15.67 14.79 10.96
C SER A 115 -14.51 14.86 11.97
N LEU A 116 -14.71 15.58 13.06
CA LEU A 116 -13.71 15.68 14.13
C LEU A 116 -13.40 14.28 14.71
N VAL A 117 -14.39 13.42 14.80
CA VAL A 117 -14.23 12.05 15.30
C VAL A 117 -13.31 11.24 14.39
N LEU A 118 -13.47 11.34 13.06
CA LEU A 118 -12.56 10.70 12.10
C LEU A 118 -11.13 11.21 12.27
N LEU A 119 -10.93 12.52 12.38
CA LEU A 119 -9.60 13.11 12.55
C LEU A 119 -8.94 12.69 13.87
N LEU A 120 -9.69 12.66 14.96
CA LEU A 120 -9.21 12.15 16.24
C LEU A 120 -8.84 10.66 16.17
N GLY A 121 -9.67 9.84 15.53
CA GLY A 121 -9.38 8.43 15.32
C GLY A 121 -8.10 8.22 14.52
N ILE A 122 -7.88 8.98 13.43
CA ILE A 122 -6.65 8.95 12.64
C ILE A 122 -5.45 9.35 13.51
N ALA A 123 -5.56 10.42 14.30
CA ALA A 123 -4.48 10.88 15.18
C ALA A 123 -4.11 9.81 16.23
N VAL A 124 -5.10 9.11 16.81
CA VAL A 124 -4.87 8.01 17.76
C VAL A 124 -4.18 6.83 17.07
N VAL A 125 -4.64 6.41 15.89
CA VAL A 125 -3.99 5.34 15.10
C VAL A 125 -2.52 5.67 14.84
N LEU A 126 -2.24 6.87 14.36
CA LEU A 126 -0.87 7.29 14.06
C LEU A 126 0.00 7.38 15.31
N THR A 127 -0.57 7.84 16.43
CA THR A 127 0.13 7.82 17.73
C THR A 127 0.57 6.39 18.06
N GLY A 128 -0.30 5.41 17.91
CA GLY A 128 0.05 3.99 18.10
C GLY A 128 1.18 3.53 17.16
N VAL A 129 1.15 3.92 15.88
CA VAL A 129 2.21 3.60 14.91
C VAL A 129 3.57 4.19 15.36
N PHE A 130 3.60 5.44 15.84
CA PHE A 130 4.81 6.07 16.36
C PHE A 130 5.30 5.40 17.66
N LEU A 131 4.40 5.01 18.56
CA LEU A 131 4.73 4.35 19.82
C LEU A 131 5.39 2.98 19.61
N ILE A 132 5.00 2.22 18.58
CA ILE A 132 5.64 0.94 18.24
C ILE A 132 7.14 1.14 17.98
N GLN A 133 7.50 2.22 17.34
CA GLN A 133 8.87 2.52 16.94
C GLN A 133 9.67 3.31 17.99
N ARG A 134 9.02 3.75 19.07
CA ARG A 134 9.66 4.54 20.13
C ARG A 134 10.73 3.71 20.86
N GLY A 135 11.89 4.32 21.11
CA GLY A 135 13.01 3.66 21.80
C GLY A 135 14.13 3.15 20.89
N SER A 136 14.06 3.40 19.60
CA SER A 136 15.21 3.25 18.70
C SER A 136 16.08 4.50 18.77
N ALA A 137 17.38 4.31 19.01
CA ALA A 137 18.40 5.38 18.96
C ALA A 137 18.46 6.09 17.56
N ALA A 138 17.78 5.52 16.60
CA ALA A 138 17.71 6.00 15.23
C ALA A 138 16.86 7.27 15.03
N GLN A 139 15.97 7.62 15.97
CA GLN A 139 15.12 8.81 15.83
C GLN A 139 15.93 10.13 15.79
N VAL A 140 17.06 10.19 16.48
CA VAL A 140 17.94 11.38 16.47
C VAL A 140 18.63 11.55 15.12
N LYS A 141 18.90 10.46 14.38
CA LYS A 141 19.54 10.50 13.07
C LYS A 141 18.66 11.02 11.93
N LEU A 142 17.34 10.99 12.06
CA LEU A 142 16.44 11.42 10.96
C LEU A 142 16.59 12.91 10.65
N ILE A 143 16.68 13.74 11.69
CA ILE A 143 16.83 15.21 11.56
C ILE A 143 18.17 15.53 10.86
N THR A 144 19.16 14.65 11.00
CA THR A 144 20.49 14.79 10.40
C THR A 144 20.61 14.20 8.99
N GLN A 145 19.56 13.52 8.48
CA GLN A 145 19.56 12.89 7.15
C GLN A 145 18.37 13.37 6.29
N PRO A 146 18.43 14.60 5.75
CA PRO A 146 17.31 15.19 5.01
C PRO A 146 16.88 14.39 3.78
N VAL A 147 17.80 13.66 3.16
CA VAL A 147 17.49 12.78 2.01
C VAL A 147 16.61 11.62 2.42
N VAL A 148 16.85 10.99 3.58
CA VAL A 148 16.03 9.89 4.07
C VAL A 148 14.63 10.38 4.41
N LEU A 149 14.52 11.53 5.07
CA LEU A 149 13.25 12.16 5.38
C LEU A 149 12.46 12.49 4.10
N ALA A 150 13.12 13.09 3.10
CA ALA A 150 12.49 13.43 1.82
C ALA A 150 11.97 12.16 1.08
N LEU A 151 12.73 11.07 1.10
CA LEU A 151 12.32 9.79 0.50
C LEU A 151 11.12 9.17 1.25
N ALA A 152 11.12 9.21 2.58
CA ALA A 152 10.00 8.71 3.39
C ALA A 152 8.73 9.55 3.18
N LEU A 153 8.85 10.88 3.11
CA LEU A 153 7.75 11.80 2.79
C LEU A 153 7.25 11.61 1.36
N ALA A 154 8.13 11.40 0.39
CA ALA A 154 7.74 11.07 -0.98
C ALA A 154 6.96 9.75 -1.03
N ALA A 155 7.42 8.72 -0.32
CA ALA A 155 6.70 7.45 -0.23
C ALA A 155 5.33 7.62 0.43
N MET A 156 5.22 8.41 1.50
CA MET A 156 3.94 8.76 2.14
C MET A 156 3.00 9.46 1.16
N ALA A 157 3.50 10.46 0.44
CA ALA A 157 2.72 11.19 -0.57
C ALA A 157 2.28 10.27 -1.71
N GLY A 158 3.19 9.41 -2.22
CA GLY A 158 2.87 8.41 -3.23
C GLY A 158 1.76 7.46 -2.79
N ALA A 159 1.80 6.99 -1.53
CA ALA A 159 0.75 6.16 -0.96
C ALA A 159 -0.60 6.91 -0.87
N GLY A 160 -0.57 8.20 -0.53
CA GLY A 160 -1.77 9.03 -0.50
C GLY A 160 -2.33 9.33 -1.89
N ILE A 161 -1.47 9.67 -2.85
CA ILE A 161 -1.85 9.98 -4.23
C ILE A 161 -2.57 8.80 -4.86
N HIS A 162 -1.95 7.59 -4.86
CA HIS A 162 -2.62 6.44 -5.46
C HIS A 162 -3.95 6.13 -4.78
N SER A 163 -4.04 6.21 -3.44
CA SER A 163 -5.28 5.93 -2.72
C SER A 163 -6.39 6.94 -3.05
N LEU A 164 -6.06 8.23 -3.20
CA LEU A 164 -7.01 9.27 -3.62
C LEU A 164 -7.47 9.04 -5.05
N VAL A 165 -6.53 8.83 -5.98
CA VAL A 165 -6.84 8.59 -7.39
C VAL A 165 -7.68 7.34 -7.56
N ASP A 166 -7.36 6.25 -6.88
CA ASP A 166 -8.12 5.00 -6.89
C ASP A 166 -9.54 5.20 -6.38
N SER A 167 -9.69 5.94 -5.27
CA SER A 167 -11.01 6.25 -4.71
C SER A 167 -11.85 7.07 -5.68
N ILE A 168 -11.27 8.10 -6.31
CA ILE A 168 -11.95 8.91 -7.31
C ILE A 168 -12.32 8.07 -8.52
N ALA A 169 -11.42 7.25 -9.05
CA ALA A 169 -11.66 6.38 -10.19
C ALA A 169 -12.82 5.41 -9.92
N MET A 170 -12.85 4.75 -8.77
CA MET A 170 -13.89 3.78 -8.44
C MET A 170 -15.25 4.45 -8.14
N GLN A 171 -15.26 5.61 -7.47
CA GLN A 171 -16.50 6.33 -7.15
C GLN A 171 -17.09 7.08 -8.35
N LYS A 172 -16.26 7.67 -9.21
CA LYS A 172 -16.73 8.38 -10.43
C LYS A 172 -17.43 7.42 -11.39
N THR A 173 -16.92 6.21 -11.55
CA THR A 173 -17.53 5.23 -12.44
C THR A 173 -18.86 4.70 -11.94
N ALA A 174 -19.07 4.66 -10.62
CA ALA A 174 -20.37 4.29 -10.06
C ALA A 174 -21.47 5.34 -10.35
N SER A 175 -21.12 6.59 -10.64
CA SER A 175 -22.08 7.72 -10.72
C SER A 175 -22.31 8.31 -12.11
N LEU A 176 -21.41 8.17 -13.06
CA LEU A 176 -21.38 9.02 -14.27
C LEU A 176 -21.27 8.30 -15.62
N SER A 177 -20.94 7.01 -15.70
CA SER A 177 -20.71 6.37 -17.00
C SER A 177 -21.71 5.29 -17.36
N THR A 178 -22.02 5.22 -18.66
CA THR A 178 -22.79 4.14 -19.29
C THR A 178 -22.07 2.78 -19.23
N GLN A 179 -20.77 2.78 -18.96
CA GLN A 179 -19.97 1.59 -18.68
C GLN A 179 -19.01 1.86 -17.50
N PRO A 180 -19.30 1.35 -16.30
CA PRO A 180 -18.43 1.53 -15.15
C PRO A 180 -17.07 0.87 -15.38
N LEU A 181 -15.98 1.57 -15.00
CA LEU A 181 -14.63 1.04 -15.03
C LEU A 181 -14.51 -0.07 -13.98
N HIS A 182 -14.37 -1.30 -14.42
CA HIS A 182 -14.25 -2.43 -13.51
C HIS A 182 -12.88 -2.42 -12.79
N ALA A 183 -12.86 -2.73 -11.50
CA ALA A 183 -11.63 -2.72 -10.70
C ALA A 183 -10.51 -3.59 -11.32
N SER A 184 -10.85 -4.78 -11.89
CA SER A 184 -9.87 -5.63 -12.55
C SER A 184 -9.27 -5.00 -13.81
N THR A 185 -10.09 -4.34 -14.64
CA THR A 185 -9.64 -3.61 -15.84
C THR A 185 -8.71 -2.45 -15.47
N PHE A 186 -9.11 -1.67 -14.47
CA PHE A 186 -8.28 -0.59 -13.92
C PHE A 186 -6.91 -1.12 -13.46
N LEU A 187 -6.90 -2.22 -12.70
CA LEU A 187 -5.67 -2.83 -12.20
C LEU A 187 -4.77 -3.39 -13.29
N ILE A 188 -5.31 -3.93 -14.40
CA ILE A 188 -4.48 -4.36 -15.54
C ILE A 188 -3.57 -3.22 -15.97
N TRP A 189 -4.15 -2.06 -16.27
CA TRP A 189 -3.42 -0.95 -16.85
C TRP A 189 -2.54 -0.21 -15.84
N VAL A 190 -3.00 -0.09 -14.58
CA VAL A 190 -2.17 0.45 -13.50
C VAL A 190 -0.91 -0.40 -13.30
N TYR A 191 -1.05 -1.74 -13.29
CA TYR A 191 0.10 -2.62 -13.07
C TYR A 191 0.98 -2.76 -14.31
N VAL A 192 0.44 -2.65 -15.51
CA VAL A 192 1.24 -2.53 -16.74
C VAL A 192 2.12 -1.29 -16.67
N ALA A 193 1.54 -0.13 -16.38
CA ALA A 193 2.29 1.12 -16.25
C ALA A 193 3.33 1.05 -15.13
N LEU A 194 2.96 0.52 -13.96
CA LEU A 194 3.86 0.31 -12.83
C LEU A 194 5.04 -0.61 -13.17
N SER A 195 4.75 -1.72 -13.89
CA SER A 195 5.79 -2.66 -14.33
C SER A 195 6.77 -2.01 -15.30
N VAL A 196 6.28 -1.15 -16.19
CA VAL A 196 7.13 -0.36 -17.08
C VAL A 196 8.02 0.60 -16.28
N PHE A 197 7.49 1.27 -15.26
CA PHE A 197 8.31 2.16 -14.41
C PHE A 197 9.40 1.40 -13.66
N PHE A 198 9.08 0.24 -13.08
CA PHE A 198 10.10 -0.61 -12.44
C PHE A 198 11.13 -1.11 -13.43
N TRP A 199 10.71 -1.55 -14.61
CA TRP A 199 11.60 -2.02 -15.66
C TRP A 199 12.58 -0.93 -16.13
N LEU A 200 12.07 0.26 -16.41
CA LEU A 200 12.92 1.42 -16.78
C LEU A 200 13.94 1.75 -15.68
N THR A 201 13.49 1.73 -14.41
CA THR A 201 14.39 1.98 -13.27
C THR A 201 15.49 0.93 -13.17
N LEU A 202 15.15 -0.35 -13.36
CA LEU A 202 16.12 -1.45 -13.35
C LEU A 202 17.13 -1.31 -14.47
N LEU A 203 16.70 -0.89 -15.67
CA LEU A 203 17.60 -0.62 -16.79
C LEU A 203 18.57 0.54 -16.50
N MET A 204 18.05 1.64 -15.95
CA MET A 204 18.87 2.80 -15.61
C MET A 204 19.90 2.49 -14.52
N THR A 205 19.54 1.63 -13.57
CA THR A 205 20.41 1.27 -12.44
C THR A 205 21.47 0.24 -12.82
N ASN A 206 21.11 -0.77 -13.61
CA ASN A 206 22.00 -1.92 -13.89
C ASN A 206 22.78 -1.78 -15.23
N ARG A 207 22.45 -0.81 -16.06
CA ARG A 207 23.09 -0.50 -17.35
C ARG A 207 23.25 -1.69 -18.33
N SER A 208 22.65 -2.86 -18.05
CA SER A 208 22.75 -4.05 -18.89
C SER A 208 21.58 -5.01 -18.69
N PHE A 209 21.04 -5.52 -19.78
CA PHE A 209 19.93 -6.49 -19.80
C PHE A 209 20.31 -7.88 -19.32
N PHE A 210 21.50 -8.33 -19.65
CA PHE A 210 21.90 -9.72 -19.46
C PHE A 210 21.95 -10.14 -17.96
N PRO A 211 22.57 -9.36 -17.06
CA PRO A 211 22.57 -9.69 -15.65
C PRO A 211 21.18 -9.62 -15.00
N LEU A 212 20.30 -8.73 -15.48
CA LEU A 212 18.92 -8.63 -14.98
C LEU A 212 18.11 -9.89 -15.27
N GLY A 213 18.14 -10.41 -16.49
CA GLY A 213 17.44 -11.64 -16.87
C GLY A 213 17.91 -12.85 -16.05
N LYS A 214 19.23 -12.94 -15.78
CA LYS A 214 19.81 -14.01 -14.94
C LYS A 214 19.36 -13.88 -13.48
N GLN A 215 19.34 -12.67 -12.92
CA GLN A 215 18.91 -12.43 -11.55
C GLN A 215 17.41 -12.70 -11.40
N PHE A 216 16.58 -12.23 -12.34
CA PHE A 216 15.14 -12.49 -12.38
C PHE A 216 14.86 -13.99 -12.45
N GLY A 217 15.44 -14.70 -13.43
CA GLY A 217 15.28 -16.13 -13.55
C GLY A 217 15.79 -16.92 -12.35
N GLY A 218 16.90 -16.48 -11.74
CA GLY A 218 17.44 -17.05 -10.51
C GLY A 218 16.51 -16.90 -9.32
N LEU A 219 15.87 -15.74 -9.18
CA LEU A 219 14.89 -15.47 -8.12
C LEU A 219 13.67 -16.40 -8.26
N TRP A 220 13.12 -16.51 -9.48
CA TRP A 220 11.99 -17.38 -9.77
C TRP A 220 12.30 -18.89 -9.61
N LYS A 221 13.47 -19.31 -10.00
CA LYS A 221 13.90 -20.72 -9.79
C LYS A 221 14.02 -21.09 -8.32
N ARG A 222 14.47 -20.15 -7.46
CA ARG A 222 14.69 -20.41 -6.03
C ARG A 222 13.45 -20.25 -5.18
N HIS A 223 12.55 -19.31 -5.52
CA HIS A 223 11.46 -18.89 -4.64
C HIS A 223 10.10 -18.74 -5.36
N PRO A 224 9.67 -19.67 -6.27
CA PRO A 224 8.46 -19.50 -7.07
C PRO A 224 7.21 -19.34 -6.20
N TRP A 225 7.02 -20.21 -5.23
CA TRP A 225 5.83 -20.20 -4.38
C TRP A 225 5.73 -18.98 -3.46
N ARG A 226 6.87 -18.47 -3.02
CA ARG A 226 6.92 -17.24 -2.22
C ARG A 226 6.51 -16.03 -3.04
N LEU A 227 7.00 -15.92 -4.27
CA LEU A 227 6.64 -14.84 -5.18
C LEU A 227 5.16 -14.93 -5.61
N LEU A 228 4.70 -16.12 -6.00
CA LEU A 228 3.30 -16.34 -6.36
C LEU A 228 2.36 -16.04 -5.21
N GLY A 229 2.62 -16.56 -4.02
CA GLY A 229 1.81 -16.33 -2.84
C GLY A 229 1.78 -14.87 -2.42
N ALA A 230 2.94 -14.19 -2.40
CA ALA A 230 3.01 -12.77 -2.10
C ALA A 230 2.27 -11.92 -3.13
N SER A 231 2.37 -12.26 -4.41
CA SER A 231 1.65 -11.56 -5.49
C SER A 231 0.14 -11.75 -5.37
N ALA A 232 -0.31 -12.99 -5.12
CA ALA A 232 -1.74 -13.30 -4.97
C ALA A 232 -2.35 -12.57 -3.77
N MET A 233 -1.68 -12.58 -2.62
CA MET A 233 -2.15 -11.88 -1.43
C MET A 233 -2.18 -10.36 -1.62
N SER A 234 -1.17 -9.80 -2.28
CA SER A 234 -1.15 -8.37 -2.61
C SER A 234 -2.28 -7.99 -3.55
N TYR A 235 -2.47 -8.77 -4.61
CA TYR A 235 -3.53 -8.55 -5.59
C TYR A 235 -4.91 -8.62 -4.94
N ALA A 236 -5.19 -9.70 -4.21
CA ALA A 236 -6.46 -9.88 -3.51
C ALA A 236 -6.73 -8.73 -2.51
N SER A 237 -5.71 -8.35 -1.72
CA SER A 237 -5.81 -7.21 -0.81
C SER A 237 -6.17 -5.92 -1.54
N TYR A 238 -5.58 -5.67 -2.70
CA TYR A 238 -5.82 -4.44 -3.44
C TYR A 238 -7.19 -4.40 -4.10
N VAL A 239 -7.64 -5.51 -4.69
CA VAL A 239 -9.02 -5.64 -5.22
C VAL A 239 -10.04 -5.34 -4.13
N LEU A 240 -9.86 -5.89 -2.92
CA LEU A 240 -10.76 -5.62 -1.79
C LEU A 240 -10.81 -4.12 -1.44
N ILE A 241 -9.69 -3.40 -1.51
CA ILE A 241 -9.68 -1.95 -1.27
C ILE A 241 -10.42 -1.18 -2.37
N LEU A 242 -10.21 -1.54 -3.64
CA LEU A 242 -10.97 -0.91 -4.73
C LEU A 242 -12.46 -1.17 -4.59
N THR A 243 -12.86 -2.39 -4.21
CA THR A 243 -14.25 -2.71 -3.90
C THR A 243 -14.80 -1.88 -2.73
N ALA A 244 -14.00 -1.62 -1.69
CA ALA A 244 -14.40 -0.73 -0.60
C ALA A 244 -14.63 0.71 -1.08
N TYR A 245 -13.79 1.21 -2.00
CA TYR A 245 -13.98 2.53 -2.61
C TYR A 245 -15.20 2.58 -3.53
N GLU A 246 -15.40 1.57 -4.36
CA GLU A 246 -16.58 1.43 -5.22
C GLU A 246 -17.90 1.48 -4.43
N LYS A 247 -17.90 0.89 -3.22
CA LYS A 247 -19.02 0.93 -2.27
C LYS A 247 -19.14 2.25 -1.49
N GLY A 248 -18.39 3.28 -1.84
CA GLY A 248 -18.44 4.61 -1.22
C GLY A 248 -17.59 4.73 0.06
N GLY A 249 -16.62 3.86 0.28
CA GLY A 249 -15.71 3.97 1.42
C GLY A 249 -14.91 5.27 1.41
N ASN A 250 -14.94 6.04 2.51
CA ASN A 250 -14.13 7.23 2.67
C ASN A 250 -12.63 6.88 2.64
N VAL A 251 -11.87 7.50 1.74
CA VAL A 251 -10.47 7.14 1.49
C VAL A 251 -9.57 7.30 2.71
N ALA A 252 -9.77 8.34 3.52
CA ALA A 252 -8.99 8.56 4.74
C ALA A 252 -9.30 7.49 5.81
N ALA A 253 -10.58 7.15 5.98
CA ALA A 253 -11.01 6.09 6.89
C ALA A 253 -10.48 4.72 6.44
N VAL A 254 -10.71 4.33 5.18
CA VAL A 254 -10.25 3.05 4.62
C VAL A 254 -8.73 2.90 4.76
N THR A 255 -7.96 3.93 4.40
CA THR A 255 -6.50 3.88 4.49
C THR A 255 -6.02 3.80 5.95
N SER A 256 -6.70 4.45 6.88
CA SER A 256 -6.38 4.35 8.32
C SER A 256 -6.72 2.96 8.88
N LEU A 257 -7.86 2.39 8.51
CA LEU A 257 -8.25 1.04 8.92
C LEU A 257 -7.29 -0.04 8.39
N ARG A 258 -6.67 0.16 7.23
CA ARG A 258 -5.63 -0.75 6.71
C ARG A 258 -4.42 -0.88 7.65
N LEU A 259 -4.21 0.08 8.54
CA LEU A 259 -3.15 0.00 9.56
C LEU A 259 -3.42 -1.09 10.61
N TRP A 260 -4.62 -1.72 10.61
CA TRP A 260 -4.91 -2.98 11.31
C TRP A 260 -3.90 -4.09 10.99
N SER A 261 -3.30 -4.06 9.81
CA SER A 261 -2.22 -4.99 9.44
C SER A 261 -1.03 -4.95 10.40
N ILE A 262 -0.78 -3.82 11.09
CA ILE A 262 0.37 -3.65 12.00
C ILE A 262 0.21 -4.50 13.27
N PRO A 263 -0.89 -4.39 14.04
CA PRO A 263 -1.18 -5.31 15.15
C PRO A 263 -1.04 -6.79 14.76
N LEU A 264 -1.62 -7.18 13.62
CA LEU A 264 -1.54 -8.56 13.13
C LEU A 264 -0.10 -8.99 12.84
N THR A 265 0.70 -8.12 12.18
CA THR A 265 2.11 -8.40 11.92
C THR A 265 2.89 -8.62 13.22
N ILE A 266 2.62 -7.82 14.27
CA ILE A 266 3.28 -7.94 15.57
C ILE A 266 2.92 -9.27 16.24
N ILE A 267 1.65 -9.66 16.23
CA ILE A 267 1.20 -10.94 16.78
C ILE A 267 1.86 -12.09 16.01
N MET A 268 1.82 -12.06 14.68
CA MET A 268 2.42 -13.10 13.84
C MET A 268 3.94 -13.21 14.02
N SER A 269 4.65 -12.07 14.05
CA SER A 269 6.10 -12.06 14.23
C SER A 269 6.49 -12.59 15.60
N SER A 270 5.73 -12.28 16.65
CA SER A 270 5.98 -12.82 17.98
C SER A 270 5.75 -14.32 18.07
N LEU A 271 4.67 -14.82 17.47
CA LEU A 271 4.33 -16.25 17.50
C LEU A 271 5.29 -17.10 16.64
N LEU A 272 5.67 -16.58 15.46
CA LEU A 272 6.47 -17.34 14.49
C LEU A 272 7.98 -17.11 14.62
N LEU A 273 8.42 -15.91 15.04
CA LEU A 273 9.82 -15.49 15.01
C LEU A 273 10.40 -15.27 16.39
N LYS A 274 9.58 -15.32 17.46
CA LYS A 274 10.00 -15.11 18.87
C LYS A 274 10.82 -13.82 19.07
N GLU A 275 10.40 -12.72 18.43
CA GLU A 275 11.08 -11.42 18.52
C GLU A 275 10.93 -10.79 19.91
N ASP A 276 11.99 -10.10 20.38
CA ASP A 276 12.01 -9.41 21.67
C ASP A 276 11.12 -8.15 21.69
N GLY A 277 10.71 -7.71 22.89
CA GLY A 277 9.94 -6.48 23.08
C GLY A 277 8.45 -6.58 22.74
N PHE A 278 7.90 -7.79 22.70
CA PHE A 278 6.50 -8.07 22.37
C PHE A 278 5.51 -7.26 23.21
N GLY A 279 5.67 -7.22 24.55
CA GLY A 279 4.70 -6.54 25.44
C GLY A 279 4.52 -5.04 25.12
N ARG A 280 5.63 -4.32 24.86
CA ARG A 280 5.59 -2.90 24.50
C ARG A 280 4.94 -2.69 23.12
N ARG A 281 5.29 -3.50 22.13
CA ARG A 281 4.70 -3.43 20.78
C ARG A 281 3.23 -3.78 20.81
N LEU A 282 2.81 -4.74 21.63
CA LEU A 282 1.41 -5.12 21.82
C LEU A 282 0.61 -3.98 22.47
N ALA A 283 1.15 -3.32 23.50
CA ALA A 283 0.50 -2.17 24.13
C ALA A 283 0.31 -1.02 23.13
N ALA A 284 1.33 -0.68 22.34
CA ALA A 284 1.23 0.32 21.28
C ALA A 284 0.22 -0.10 20.18
N SER A 285 0.11 -1.39 19.87
CA SER A 285 -0.92 -1.93 18.97
C SER A 285 -2.33 -1.74 19.53
N GLY A 286 -2.51 -1.80 20.86
CA GLY A 286 -3.77 -1.47 21.51
C GLY A 286 -4.22 -0.04 21.23
N VAL A 287 -3.28 0.92 21.16
CA VAL A 287 -3.58 2.31 20.76
C VAL A 287 -4.07 2.38 19.31
N ILE A 288 -3.46 1.62 18.39
CA ILE A 288 -3.93 1.53 16.99
C ILE A 288 -5.37 1.00 16.96
N VAL A 289 -5.65 -0.07 17.68
CA VAL A 289 -7.00 -0.67 17.75
C VAL A 289 -8.01 0.32 18.33
N ALA A 290 -7.65 1.05 19.39
CA ALA A 290 -8.52 2.09 19.96
C ALA A 290 -8.85 3.19 18.93
N GLY A 291 -7.85 3.67 18.20
CA GLY A 291 -8.07 4.65 17.13
C GLY A 291 -8.96 4.11 16.00
N ILE A 292 -8.78 2.85 15.61
CA ILE A 292 -9.64 2.16 14.63
C ILE A 292 -11.10 2.12 15.12
N ILE A 293 -11.33 1.79 16.39
CA ILE A 293 -12.68 1.80 16.99
C ILE A 293 -13.30 3.20 16.90
N VAL A 294 -12.54 4.25 17.21
CA VAL A 294 -13.00 5.64 17.08
C VAL A 294 -13.38 5.98 15.63
N ILE A 295 -12.58 5.57 14.64
CA ILE A 295 -12.89 5.76 13.21
C ILE A 295 -14.18 5.04 12.82
N VAL A 296 -14.37 3.82 13.28
CA VAL A 296 -15.57 3.01 12.98
C VAL A 296 -16.84 3.64 13.58
N TRP A 297 -16.75 4.21 14.78
CA TRP A 297 -17.90 4.86 15.42
C TRP A 297 -18.20 6.26 14.87
N GLY A 298 -17.19 6.95 14.36
CA GLY A 298 -17.31 8.34 13.86
C GLY A 298 -17.43 8.50 12.36
N GLY A 299 -17.32 7.45 11.60
CA GLY A 299 -17.47 7.40 10.13
C GLY A 299 -18.71 6.59 9.78
#